data_33a10cc94397092b04d98e1d6bfc34c7
#
_entry.id   33a10cc94397092b04d98e1d6bfc34c7
#
_cell.length_a   1.000
_cell.length_b   1.000
_cell.length_c   1.000
_cell.angle_alpha   90.00
_cell.angle_beta   90.00
_cell.angle_gamma   90.00
#
_symmetry.space_group_name_H-M   'P 1'
#
loop_
_entity.id
_entity.type
_entity.pdbx_description
1 polymer ?
#
loop_
_entity_poly.entity_id
_entity_poly.type
_entity_poly.pdbx_seq_one_letter_code
_entity_poly.pdbx_strand_id
1 'polypeptide(L)'
;YCFEKLADGLYWIGGEDARLGKFEGLIPVPYGMSYNTYLIKDEKTVLIDTIDRAVEERFLTSLDYLIGDGTLDYIITQHAEPDHMATLGSVAARYPEAKILASAMCKRMVSQFFDDELAARVEVIDDGDTLETGKRTLKFLSAPMVHWPEVMMTYDAYDKTLFSADAFGMF
;
A
#
# COMPACT_ATOMS: atom_id res chain seq x y z
N TYR A 1 -0.13 1.54 18.87
CA TYR A 1 -0.31 1.98 17.49
C TYR A 1 1.04 2.32 16.89
N CYS A 2 1.18 2.09 15.58
CA CYS A 2 2.39 2.43 14.83
C CYS A 2 1.97 3.29 13.64
N PHE A 3 1.94 4.60 13.83
CA PHE A 3 1.65 5.57 12.78
C PHE A 3 2.24 6.94 13.12
N GLU A 4 2.45 7.76 12.10
CA GLU A 4 2.90 9.15 12.21
C GLU A 4 2.09 10.04 11.27
N LYS A 5 1.67 11.21 11.74
CA LYS A 5 1.03 12.21 10.88
C LYS A 5 2.11 12.99 10.12
N LEU A 6 2.15 12.83 8.80
CA LEU A 6 3.11 13.49 7.91
C LEU A 6 2.64 14.87 7.45
N ALA A 7 1.34 14.98 7.12
CA ALA A 7 0.69 16.22 6.72
C ALA A 7 -0.79 16.21 7.10
N ASP A 8 -1.54 17.23 6.74
CA ASP A 8 -2.98 17.24 7.00
C ASP A 8 -3.68 16.17 6.18
N GLY A 9 -4.31 15.21 6.88
CA GLY A 9 -4.95 14.05 6.27
C GLY A 9 -4.00 13.01 5.67
N LEU A 10 -2.67 13.12 5.87
CA LEU A 10 -1.69 12.13 5.41
C LEU A 10 -0.96 11.51 6.59
N TYR A 11 -0.97 10.18 6.65
CA TYR A 11 -0.34 9.39 7.72
C TYR A 11 0.56 8.30 7.11
N TRP A 12 1.77 8.14 7.67
CA TRP A 12 2.51 6.89 7.57
C TRP A 12 1.92 5.91 8.58
N ILE A 13 1.71 4.68 8.15
CA ILE A 13 1.17 3.61 9.01
C ILE A 13 1.90 2.30 8.74
N GLY A 14 3.16 2.32 8.89
CA GLY A 14 4.03 1.18 8.62
C GLY A 14 4.21 0.25 9.80
N GLY A 15 5.31 -0.45 9.79
CA GLY A 15 5.73 -1.34 10.86
C GLY A 15 7.22 -1.61 10.82
N GLU A 16 7.75 -2.04 11.96
CA GLU A 16 9.14 -2.44 12.10
C GLU A 16 9.22 -3.89 12.55
N ASP A 17 9.97 -4.70 11.84
CA ASP A 17 10.37 -6.05 12.26
C ASP A 17 11.86 -6.11 12.60
N ALA A 18 12.17 -5.79 13.86
CA ALA A 18 13.54 -5.86 14.40
C ALA A 18 14.07 -7.30 14.56
N ARG A 19 13.23 -8.31 14.36
CA ARG A 19 13.62 -9.73 14.47
C ARG A 19 14.08 -10.31 13.14
N LEU A 20 13.80 -9.62 12.03
CA LEU A 20 14.21 -10.07 10.72
C LEU A 20 15.72 -9.93 10.56
N GLY A 21 16.42 -11.05 10.44
CA GLY A 21 17.88 -11.06 10.26
C GLY A 21 18.33 -10.97 8.81
N LYS A 22 17.46 -11.36 7.88
CA LYS A 22 17.70 -11.30 6.43
C LYS A 22 16.38 -11.01 5.70
N PHE A 23 16.36 -9.98 4.89
CA PHE A 23 15.27 -9.70 3.96
C PHE A 23 15.34 -10.68 2.78
N GLU A 24 14.21 -11.26 2.40
CA GLU A 24 14.07 -12.32 1.38
C GLU A 24 15.04 -13.53 1.55
N GLY A 25 15.55 -13.75 2.76
CA GLY A 25 16.53 -14.79 3.04
C GLY A 25 17.93 -14.53 2.46
N LEU A 26 18.15 -13.43 1.78
CA LEU A 26 19.37 -13.07 1.05
C LEU A 26 20.10 -11.87 1.64
N ILE A 27 19.39 -10.75 1.83
CA ILE A 27 19.99 -9.47 2.21
C ILE A 27 20.09 -9.38 3.72
N PRO A 28 21.30 -9.32 4.33
CA PRO A 28 21.42 -9.14 5.76
C PRO A 28 20.86 -7.79 6.22
N VAL A 29 19.95 -7.80 7.19
CA VAL A 29 19.35 -6.59 7.79
C VAL A 29 19.59 -6.62 9.32
N PRO A 30 20.79 -6.26 9.76
CA PRO A 30 21.22 -6.43 11.16
C PRO A 30 20.40 -5.59 12.15
N TYR A 31 19.67 -4.59 11.67
CA TYR A 31 18.79 -3.73 12.47
C TYR A 31 17.30 -4.02 12.24
N GLY A 32 16.97 -5.12 11.50
CA GLY A 32 15.63 -5.43 11.08
C GLY A 32 15.20 -4.65 9.83
N MET A 33 13.91 -4.66 9.56
CA MET A 33 13.30 -4.03 8.38
C MET A 33 12.16 -3.12 8.81
N SER A 34 12.02 -1.95 8.19
CA SER A 34 10.83 -1.14 8.31
C SER A 34 10.03 -1.18 7.01
N TYR A 35 8.72 -1.36 7.16
CA TYR A 35 7.75 -1.45 6.07
C TYR A 35 6.93 -0.18 6.01
N ASN A 36 6.66 0.33 4.81
CA ASN A 36 6.03 1.62 4.61
C ASN A 36 4.71 1.49 3.87
N THR A 37 3.65 1.92 4.51
CA THR A 37 2.33 2.11 3.92
C THR A 37 1.78 3.47 4.35
N TYR A 38 0.82 3.99 3.61
CA TYR A 38 0.32 5.34 3.85
C TYR A 38 -1.20 5.37 3.81
N LEU A 39 -1.78 6.17 4.70
CA LEU A 39 -3.22 6.43 4.74
C LEU A 39 -3.49 7.89 4.43
N ILE A 40 -4.30 8.12 3.41
CA ILE A 40 -4.84 9.44 3.08
C ILE A 40 -6.28 9.51 3.61
N LYS A 41 -6.57 10.51 4.42
CA LYS A 41 -7.92 10.83 4.92
C LYS A 41 -8.36 12.16 4.33
N ASP A 42 -9.22 12.09 3.34
CA ASP A 42 -9.85 13.23 2.67
C ASP A 42 -11.37 12.98 2.65
N GLU A 43 -12.14 13.46 1.68
CA GLU A 43 -13.54 13.05 1.49
C GLU A 43 -13.64 11.55 1.21
N LYS A 44 -12.60 10.98 0.55
CA LYS A 44 -12.36 9.55 0.42
C LYS A 44 -11.14 9.14 1.22
N THR A 45 -11.21 7.98 1.86
CA THR A 45 -10.09 7.39 2.59
C THR A 45 -9.36 6.39 1.70
N VAL A 46 -8.06 6.57 1.53
CA VAL A 46 -7.23 5.78 0.63
C VAL A 46 -6.04 5.19 1.38
N LEU A 47 -5.88 3.88 1.28
CA LEU A 47 -4.69 3.17 1.73
C LEU A 47 -3.76 2.95 0.53
N ILE A 48 -2.49 3.30 0.66
CA ILE A 48 -1.45 3.07 -0.36
C ILE A 48 -0.53 1.98 0.15
N ASP A 49 -0.54 0.85 -0.55
CA ASP A 49 0.04 -0.44 -0.21
C ASP A 49 -0.49 -1.04 1.10
N THR A 50 -0.14 -2.28 1.35
CA THR A 50 -0.34 -2.95 2.61
C THR A 50 1.02 -3.30 3.23
N ILE A 51 1.15 -4.39 3.98
CA ILE A 51 2.36 -4.63 4.76
C ILE A 51 2.67 -6.12 4.86
N ASP A 52 3.89 -6.46 5.26
CA ASP A 52 4.29 -7.83 5.56
C ASP A 52 3.48 -8.43 6.73
N ARG A 53 3.22 -9.74 6.65
CA ARG A 53 2.46 -10.48 7.68
C ARG A 53 3.12 -10.47 9.05
N ALA A 54 4.43 -10.31 9.13
CA ALA A 54 5.15 -10.28 10.41
C ALA A 54 4.67 -9.16 11.36
N VAL A 55 4.10 -8.09 10.80
CA VAL A 55 3.62 -6.92 11.54
C VAL A 55 2.13 -6.62 11.34
N GLU A 56 1.39 -7.54 10.73
CA GLU A 56 -0.02 -7.42 10.34
C GLU A 56 -0.94 -6.96 11.47
N GLU A 57 -0.87 -7.59 12.64
CA GLU A 57 -1.77 -7.28 13.77
C GLU A 57 -1.63 -5.82 14.22
N ARG A 58 -0.39 -5.35 14.32
CA ARG A 58 -0.12 -3.96 14.72
C ARG A 58 -0.58 -2.97 13.64
N PHE A 59 -0.37 -3.32 12.39
CA PHE A 59 -0.80 -2.54 11.24
C PHE A 59 -2.32 -2.41 11.20
N LEU A 60 -3.07 -3.51 11.23
CA LEU A 60 -4.53 -3.51 11.23
C LEU A 60 -5.10 -2.73 12.42
N THR A 61 -4.51 -2.88 13.61
CA THR A 61 -4.91 -2.11 14.80
C THR A 61 -4.71 -0.61 14.61
N SER A 62 -3.64 -0.20 13.95
CA SER A 62 -3.36 1.22 13.66
C SER A 62 -4.28 1.76 12.58
N LEU A 63 -4.55 0.95 11.55
CA LEU A 63 -5.48 1.28 10.45
C LEU A 63 -6.89 1.52 11.00
N ASP A 64 -7.41 0.59 11.81
CA ASP A 64 -8.73 0.72 12.43
C ASP A 64 -8.84 1.97 13.31
N TYR A 65 -7.81 2.21 14.12
CA TYR A 65 -7.79 3.39 14.99
C TYR A 65 -7.86 4.70 14.17
N LEU A 66 -7.12 4.77 13.07
CA LEU A 66 -7.11 5.96 12.22
C LEU A 66 -8.40 6.12 11.42
N ILE A 67 -9.00 5.04 10.93
CA ILE A 67 -10.27 5.07 10.21
C ILE A 67 -11.41 5.41 11.19
N GLY A 68 -11.40 4.81 12.39
CA GLY A 68 -12.45 4.99 13.39
C GLY A 68 -13.81 4.49 12.88
N ASP A 69 -14.84 5.32 13.02
CA ASP A 69 -16.21 5.02 12.53
C ASP A 69 -16.38 5.30 11.00
N GLY A 70 -15.30 5.68 10.32
CA GLY A 70 -15.31 5.97 8.88
C GLY A 70 -15.24 4.71 8.02
N THR A 71 -14.98 4.89 6.73
CA THR A 71 -14.84 3.83 5.75
C THR A 71 -13.46 3.88 5.10
N LEU A 72 -12.97 2.75 4.61
CA LEU A 72 -11.89 2.70 3.65
C LEU A 72 -12.52 2.63 2.25
N ASP A 73 -12.28 3.64 1.42
CA ASP A 73 -12.86 3.70 0.08
C ASP A 73 -11.98 2.98 -0.96
N TYR A 74 -10.65 3.13 -0.84
CA TYR A 74 -9.70 2.59 -1.82
C TYR A 74 -8.47 1.97 -1.15
N ILE A 75 -7.98 0.91 -1.77
CA ILE A 75 -6.67 0.31 -1.52
C ILE A 75 -5.90 0.39 -2.83
N ILE A 76 -4.80 1.12 -2.87
CA ILE A 76 -3.92 1.21 -4.03
C ILE A 76 -2.76 0.23 -3.77
N THR A 77 -2.61 -0.78 -4.64
CA THR A 77 -1.47 -1.71 -4.58
C THR A 77 -0.48 -1.32 -5.66
N GLN A 78 0.62 -0.69 -5.25
CA GLN A 78 1.66 -0.19 -6.15
C GLN A 78 2.66 -1.29 -6.53
N HIS A 79 2.89 -2.24 -5.61
CA HIS A 79 3.89 -3.28 -5.74
C HIS A 79 3.39 -4.61 -5.19
N ALA A 80 3.78 -5.72 -5.81
CA ALA A 80 3.29 -7.06 -5.47
C ALA A 80 4.23 -7.85 -4.55
N GLU A 81 5.35 -7.27 -4.12
CA GLU A 81 6.25 -7.89 -3.16
C GLU A 81 5.56 -8.07 -1.80
N PRO A 82 5.86 -9.13 -1.02
CA PRO A 82 5.13 -9.43 0.21
C PRO A 82 5.06 -8.28 1.22
N ASP A 83 6.10 -7.47 1.34
CA ASP A 83 6.13 -6.33 2.26
C ASP A 83 5.21 -5.17 1.84
N HIS A 84 4.71 -5.18 0.60
CA HIS A 84 3.70 -4.26 0.08
C HIS A 84 2.31 -4.89 -0.05
N MET A 85 2.21 -6.22 -0.17
CA MET A 85 0.95 -6.84 -0.58
C MET A 85 0.51 -8.02 0.31
N ALA A 86 1.34 -8.58 1.18
CA ALA A 86 1.02 -9.84 1.89
C ALA A 86 -0.26 -9.76 2.73
N THR A 87 -0.65 -8.60 3.22
CA THR A 87 -1.86 -8.41 4.04
C THR A 87 -3.06 -7.85 3.26
N LEU A 88 -2.96 -7.75 1.92
CA LEU A 88 -4.05 -7.24 1.07
C LEU A 88 -5.37 -8.00 1.30
N GLY A 89 -5.32 -9.33 1.38
CA GLY A 89 -6.51 -10.16 1.65
C GLY A 89 -7.16 -9.84 3.00
N SER A 90 -6.36 -9.64 4.04
CA SER A 90 -6.84 -9.30 5.38
C SER A 90 -7.49 -7.92 5.43
N VAL A 91 -6.88 -6.93 4.78
CA VAL A 91 -7.47 -5.58 4.65
C VAL A 91 -8.76 -5.62 3.84
N ALA A 92 -8.76 -6.34 2.71
CA ALA A 92 -9.93 -6.48 1.84
C ALA A 92 -11.10 -7.21 2.51
N ALA A 93 -10.82 -8.18 3.40
CA ALA A 93 -11.84 -8.86 4.19
C ALA A 93 -12.42 -7.94 5.30
N ARG A 94 -11.56 -7.10 5.89
CA ARG A 94 -11.96 -6.17 6.96
C ARG A 94 -12.74 -4.98 6.43
N TYR A 95 -12.44 -4.53 5.22
CA TYR A 95 -13.11 -3.43 4.50
C TYR A 95 -13.65 -3.93 3.15
N PRO A 96 -14.75 -4.70 3.17
CA PRO A 96 -15.25 -5.39 1.97
C PRO A 96 -15.72 -4.44 0.87
N GLU A 97 -16.11 -3.21 1.23
CA GLU A 97 -16.57 -2.19 0.27
C GLU A 97 -15.41 -1.41 -0.38
N ALA A 98 -14.19 -1.57 0.14
CA ALA A 98 -13.02 -0.89 -0.43
C ALA A 98 -12.73 -1.42 -1.84
N LYS A 99 -12.55 -0.50 -2.79
CA LYS A 99 -12.09 -0.80 -4.15
C LYS A 99 -10.59 -0.99 -4.15
N ILE A 100 -10.10 -2.03 -4.81
CA ILE A 100 -8.68 -2.29 -4.95
C ILE A 100 -8.23 -1.79 -6.32
N LEU A 101 -7.25 -0.88 -6.35
CA LEU A 101 -6.71 -0.30 -7.58
C LEU A 101 -5.27 -0.81 -7.76
N ALA A 102 -4.96 -1.32 -8.96
CA ALA A 102 -3.61 -1.80 -9.28
C ALA A 102 -3.37 -1.84 -10.79
N SER A 103 -2.11 -1.99 -11.21
CA SER A 103 -1.78 -2.25 -12.61
C SER A 103 -2.34 -3.59 -13.09
N ALA A 104 -2.53 -3.75 -14.40
CA ALA A 104 -3.00 -5.02 -14.98
C ALA A 104 -2.08 -6.20 -14.67
N MET A 105 -0.78 -5.96 -14.52
CA MET A 105 0.18 -6.99 -14.15
C MET A 105 0.09 -7.33 -12.66
N CYS A 106 -0.04 -6.34 -11.78
CA CYS A 106 -0.25 -6.56 -10.36
C CYS A 106 -1.55 -7.35 -10.10
N LYS A 107 -2.65 -7.04 -10.79
CA LYS A 107 -3.89 -7.84 -10.75
C LYS A 107 -3.65 -9.32 -11.05
N ARG A 108 -2.83 -9.65 -12.05
CA ARG A 108 -2.46 -11.05 -12.36
C ARG A 108 -1.64 -11.70 -11.23
N MET A 109 -0.76 -10.93 -10.58
CA MET A 109 0.00 -11.41 -9.43
C MET A 109 -0.91 -11.64 -8.21
N VAL A 110 -1.93 -10.80 -7.99
CA VAL A 110 -2.93 -11.03 -6.95
C VAL A 110 -3.62 -12.38 -7.13
N SER A 111 -4.01 -12.78 -8.35
CA SER A 111 -4.60 -14.10 -8.58
C SER A 111 -3.63 -15.27 -8.32
N GLN A 112 -2.32 -15.04 -8.48
CA GLN A 112 -1.30 -16.06 -8.23
C GLN A 112 -0.93 -16.18 -6.75
N PHE A 113 -0.89 -15.08 -6.02
CA PHE A 113 -0.48 -15.04 -4.62
C PHE A 113 -1.64 -15.25 -3.64
N PHE A 114 -2.85 -14.94 -4.05
CA PHE A 114 -4.08 -15.13 -3.26
C PHE A 114 -5.02 -16.08 -4.00
N ASP A 115 -6.05 -15.54 -4.64
CA ASP A 115 -7.04 -16.27 -5.40
C ASP A 115 -7.71 -15.38 -6.46
N ASP A 116 -8.54 -16.02 -7.31
CA ASP A 116 -9.27 -15.32 -8.37
C ASP A 116 -10.42 -14.44 -7.81
N GLU A 117 -10.94 -14.74 -6.62
CA GLU A 117 -11.99 -13.94 -5.98
C GLU A 117 -11.47 -12.57 -5.59
N LEU A 118 -10.31 -12.52 -4.92
CA LEU A 118 -9.67 -11.26 -4.57
C LEU A 118 -9.22 -10.50 -5.84
N ALA A 119 -8.65 -11.21 -6.81
CA ALA A 119 -8.23 -10.60 -8.08
C ALA A 119 -9.41 -10.00 -8.86
N ALA A 120 -10.61 -10.61 -8.80
CA ALA A 120 -11.80 -10.06 -9.44
C ALA A 120 -12.23 -8.70 -8.86
N ARG A 121 -11.88 -8.40 -7.61
CA ARG A 121 -12.14 -7.11 -6.94
C ARG A 121 -11.17 -6.01 -7.39
N VAL A 122 -10.08 -6.34 -8.06
CA VAL A 122 -9.09 -5.37 -8.51
C VAL A 122 -9.59 -4.65 -9.77
N GLU A 123 -9.78 -3.33 -9.67
CA GLU A 123 -9.99 -2.42 -10.79
C GLU A 123 -8.62 -2.04 -11.36
N VAL A 124 -8.44 -2.22 -12.66
CA VAL A 124 -7.17 -1.91 -13.33
C VAL A 124 -7.08 -0.41 -13.58
N ILE A 125 -5.92 0.14 -13.27
CA ILE A 125 -5.56 1.53 -13.55
C ILE A 125 -4.31 1.57 -14.43
N ASP A 126 -4.24 2.59 -15.30
CA ASP A 126 -3.18 2.77 -16.28
C ASP A 126 -2.31 4.00 -15.97
N ASP A 127 -1.20 4.11 -16.68
CA ASP A 127 -0.29 5.27 -16.59
C ASP A 127 -1.02 6.57 -16.94
N GLY A 128 -0.93 7.52 -16.03
CA GLY A 128 -1.56 8.83 -16.17
C GLY A 128 -3.00 8.94 -15.68
N ASP A 129 -3.64 7.82 -15.29
CA ASP A 129 -4.95 7.85 -14.65
C ASP A 129 -4.90 8.65 -13.34
N THR A 130 -6.06 9.14 -12.92
CA THR A 130 -6.19 9.93 -11.69
C THR A 130 -7.34 9.45 -10.82
N LEU A 131 -7.17 9.63 -9.51
CA LEU A 131 -8.21 9.41 -8.50
C LEU A 131 -8.45 10.69 -7.72
N GLU A 132 -9.67 11.21 -7.81
CA GLU A 132 -10.12 12.34 -6.97
C GLU A 132 -10.59 11.82 -5.62
N THR A 133 -10.02 12.36 -4.52
CA THR A 133 -10.36 11.96 -3.16
C THR A 133 -11.09 13.04 -2.37
N GLY A 134 -11.33 14.18 -2.96
CA GLY A 134 -11.87 15.41 -2.40
C GLY A 134 -11.02 16.59 -2.83
N LYS A 135 -10.25 17.15 -1.90
CA LYS A 135 -9.26 18.22 -2.23
C LYS A 135 -7.98 17.68 -2.88
N ARG A 136 -7.75 16.36 -2.86
CA ARG A 136 -6.56 15.73 -3.44
C ARG A 136 -6.87 15.06 -4.77
N THR A 137 -5.91 15.11 -5.67
CA THR A 137 -5.88 14.36 -6.93
C THR A 137 -4.63 13.50 -6.91
N LEU A 138 -4.84 12.19 -6.86
CA LEU A 138 -3.77 11.19 -6.93
C LEU A 138 -3.58 10.81 -8.40
N LYS A 139 -2.37 10.92 -8.91
CA LYS A 139 -2.00 10.52 -10.28
C LYS A 139 -1.17 9.25 -10.23
N PHE A 140 -1.52 8.27 -11.06
CA PHE A 140 -0.79 7.02 -11.17
C PHE A 140 0.29 7.12 -12.26
N LEU A 141 1.47 6.59 -11.94
CA LEU A 141 2.64 6.63 -12.80
C LEU A 141 3.21 5.22 -12.91
N SER A 142 3.23 4.66 -14.12
CA SER A 142 3.86 3.37 -14.36
C SER A 142 5.37 3.46 -14.18
N ALA A 143 5.93 2.54 -13.41
CA ALA A 143 7.37 2.44 -13.15
C ALA A 143 7.87 1.00 -13.34
N PRO A 144 7.64 0.37 -14.54
CA PRO A 144 7.97 -1.02 -14.74
C PRO A 144 9.46 -1.26 -14.58
N MET A 145 9.83 -2.37 -13.93
CA MET A 145 11.22 -2.75 -13.59
C MET A 145 11.92 -1.82 -12.57
N VAL A 146 11.14 -1.08 -11.78
CA VAL A 146 11.64 -0.30 -10.66
C VAL A 146 10.98 -0.79 -9.35
N HIS A 147 11.36 -2.02 -8.79
CA HIS A 147 12.33 -2.96 -9.40
C HIS A 147 11.64 -4.18 -10.06
N TRP A 148 10.33 -4.40 -9.84
CA TRP A 148 9.53 -5.45 -10.47
C TRP A 148 8.73 -4.90 -11.66
N PRO A 149 8.25 -5.81 -12.57
CA PRO A 149 7.63 -5.37 -13.83
C PRO A 149 6.25 -4.70 -13.67
N GLU A 150 5.56 -4.92 -12.57
CA GLU A 150 4.20 -4.40 -12.30
C GLU A 150 4.17 -3.08 -11.54
N VAL A 151 5.33 -2.60 -11.07
CA VAL A 151 5.43 -1.46 -10.17
C VAL A 151 4.80 -0.21 -10.77
N MET A 152 4.04 0.48 -9.96
CA MET A 152 3.56 1.83 -10.21
C MET A 152 3.81 2.72 -8.99
N MET A 153 3.76 4.01 -9.19
CA MET A 153 3.89 5.03 -8.16
C MET A 153 2.64 5.87 -8.13
N THR A 154 2.35 6.49 -7.00
CA THR A 154 1.24 7.43 -6.85
C THR A 154 1.76 8.80 -6.49
N TYR A 155 1.38 9.82 -7.27
CA TYR A 155 1.73 11.21 -7.00
C TYR A 155 0.52 11.98 -6.49
N ASP A 156 0.61 12.53 -5.29
CA ASP A 156 -0.37 13.46 -4.72
C ASP A 156 -0.01 14.89 -5.11
N ALA A 157 -0.81 15.49 -5.96
CA ALA A 157 -0.59 16.85 -6.43
C ALA A 157 -0.84 17.92 -5.35
N TYR A 158 -1.65 17.62 -4.33
CA TYR A 158 -1.98 18.55 -3.24
C TYR A 158 -0.77 18.81 -2.32
N ASP A 159 -0.17 17.76 -1.79
CA ASP A 159 1.00 17.86 -0.91
C ASP A 159 2.33 17.79 -1.69
N LYS A 160 2.28 17.56 -3.01
CA LYS A 160 3.46 17.33 -3.87
C LYS A 160 4.29 16.13 -3.37
N THR A 161 3.60 15.08 -2.93
CA THR A 161 4.20 13.86 -2.37
C THR A 161 4.18 12.75 -3.41
N LEU A 162 5.32 12.09 -3.61
CA LEU A 162 5.43 10.88 -4.42
C LEU A 162 5.52 9.67 -3.50
N PHE A 163 4.55 8.75 -3.61
CA PHE A 163 4.61 7.42 -3.03
C PHE A 163 5.26 6.50 -4.04
N SER A 164 6.50 6.16 -3.78
CA SER A 164 7.43 5.60 -4.78
C SER A 164 7.65 4.10 -4.67
N ALA A 165 6.85 3.38 -3.87
CA ALA A 165 7.13 2.00 -3.51
C ALA A 165 8.59 1.87 -3.03
N ASP A 166 9.40 0.98 -3.60
CA ASP A 166 10.79 0.75 -3.18
C ASP A 166 11.79 1.71 -3.81
N ALA A 167 11.38 2.49 -4.80
CA ALA A 167 12.30 3.44 -5.40
C ALA A 167 12.77 4.46 -4.35
N PHE A 168 14.08 4.73 -4.35
CA PHE A 168 14.78 5.60 -3.40
C PHE A 168 14.87 5.06 -1.96
N GLY A 169 14.44 3.82 -1.72
CA GLY A 169 14.63 3.14 -0.44
C GLY A 169 16.10 2.78 -0.16
N MET A 170 16.37 2.42 1.10
CA MET A 170 17.66 1.89 1.56
C MET A 170 17.43 0.70 2.48
N PHE A 171 18.35 -0.27 2.44
CA PHE A 171 18.46 -1.35 3.40
C PHE A 171 19.48 -1.02 4.49
#